data_4f0945790ded0b58b2900cc3160875fa
#
_entry.id   4f0945790ded0b58b2900cc3160875fa
#
_cell.length_a   1.000
_cell.length_b   1.000
_cell.length_c   1.000
_cell.angle_alpha   90.00
_cell.angle_beta   90.00
_cell.angle_gamma   90.00
#
_symmetry.space_group_name_H-M   'P 1'
#
loop_
_entity.id
_entity.type
_entity.pdbx_description
1 polymer ?
#
loop_
_entity_poly.entity_id
_entity_poly.type
_entity_poly.pdbx_seq_one_letter_code
_entity_poly.pdbx_strand_id
1 'polypeptide(L)'
;MTAWSIVLPMYQEADRIAHTVRVLAGSPLAAAELLFVDDGSTDGTVDVLRAALAQTTLTARVLRLPRNLGKGSAVRTGVLAAAGDVIAFLDADLSSPPEAVVEVCRAVESGAQVAIASRGHETSELVVRQPGSREAAGKSFNRFVQRLGLTTLPDTQCGLKAFDRQSARALFEPLRTRRFAFDVEVLVRADRLGLRVVVLPTRWAHVEESRVKPVRDGARMMLDAVRIARVASRPDLVVAPAGDTEDSGMSAATFDVMHRVEREHWWFGAKRALVRQALLEDSPRGLAVDVGCGTGAVLDELVALGYPQVLGTDLDPHAIALTATRLPAGAGVARAVAEALPLPSGCVDVLTSLDVLEHLDDDVRALVEYARVLRPGGRLLLAVPAYEWAWSEHDVALGHQRRYGRARLEEVVTAAGFVDVQARAFHSWLVPLAFALRRTPLRRLVQDRPAETVSMGGARQNAVGHRLAALDRRTSLPFGLSLFLTARRPVDDTT
;
A
#
# COMPACT_ATOMS: atom_id res chain seq x y z
N MET A 1 8.74 -29.24 -11.68
CA MET A 1 7.38 -29.20 -11.13
C MET A 1 7.06 -27.76 -10.83
N THR A 2 5.92 -27.27 -11.28
CA THR A 2 5.43 -25.91 -10.99
C THR A 2 5.29 -25.75 -9.49
N ALA A 3 5.85 -24.71 -8.89
CA ALA A 3 5.77 -24.47 -7.45
C ALA A 3 4.43 -23.85 -7.08
N TRP A 4 3.75 -24.39 -6.07
CA TRP A 4 2.48 -23.85 -5.57
C TRP A 4 2.68 -23.08 -4.27
N SER A 5 1.99 -21.95 -4.12
CA SER A 5 1.86 -21.22 -2.85
C SER A 5 0.38 -21.16 -2.46
N ILE A 6 0.07 -21.54 -1.24
CA ILE A 6 -1.30 -21.55 -0.71
C ILE A 6 -1.39 -20.53 0.43
N VAL A 7 -2.23 -19.52 0.23
CA VAL A 7 -2.47 -18.45 1.20
C VAL A 7 -3.68 -18.79 2.07
N LEU A 8 -3.51 -18.77 3.37
CA LEU A 8 -4.54 -19.06 4.37
C LEU A 8 -4.77 -17.82 5.25
N PRO A 9 -5.75 -16.96 4.91
CA PRO A 9 -6.12 -15.85 5.77
C PRO A 9 -6.78 -16.35 7.05
N MET A 10 -6.38 -15.84 8.21
CA MET A 10 -6.91 -16.25 9.50
C MET A 10 -7.18 -15.05 10.42
N TYR A 11 -8.22 -15.15 11.22
CA TYR A 11 -8.56 -14.17 12.24
C TYR A 11 -9.37 -14.81 13.38
N GLN A 12 -8.83 -14.83 14.61
CA GLN A 12 -9.45 -15.44 15.79
C GLN A 12 -9.75 -16.94 15.57
N GLU A 13 -8.72 -17.71 15.18
CA GLU A 13 -8.81 -19.12 14.79
C GLU A 13 -8.14 -20.07 15.80
N ALA A 14 -7.86 -19.62 17.04
CA ALA A 14 -7.12 -20.40 18.05
C ALA A 14 -7.68 -21.81 18.26
N ASP A 15 -9.02 -21.94 18.25
CA ASP A 15 -9.69 -23.20 18.53
C ASP A 15 -9.51 -24.25 17.43
N ARG A 16 -9.22 -23.88 16.19
CA ARG A 16 -9.23 -24.80 15.04
C ARG A 16 -7.95 -24.82 14.21
N ILE A 17 -7.08 -23.78 14.31
CA ILE A 17 -5.91 -23.67 13.45
C ILE A 17 -4.94 -24.87 13.56
N ALA A 18 -4.84 -25.49 14.76
CA ALA A 18 -4.05 -26.70 14.93
C ALA A 18 -4.64 -27.92 14.16
N HIS A 19 -5.95 -27.98 14.00
CA HIS A 19 -6.61 -29.00 13.16
C HIS A 19 -6.29 -28.74 11.69
N THR A 20 -6.39 -27.49 11.25
CA THR A 20 -6.05 -27.06 9.86
C THR A 20 -4.63 -27.49 9.49
N VAL A 21 -3.65 -27.22 10.36
CA VAL A 21 -2.25 -27.62 10.15
C VAL A 21 -2.10 -29.14 10.00
N ARG A 22 -2.76 -29.93 10.88
CA ARG A 22 -2.70 -31.39 10.80
C ARG A 22 -3.29 -31.93 9.50
N VAL A 23 -4.42 -31.38 9.05
CA VAL A 23 -5.04 -31.79 7.77
C VAL A 23 -4.13 -31.47 6.60
N LEU A 24 -3.55 -30.27 6.58
CA LEU A 24 -2.63 -29.86 5.50
C LEU A 24 -1.37 -30.73 5.48
N ALA A 25 -0.83 -31.10 6.63
CA ALA A 25 0.34 -31.97 6.73
C ALA A 25 0.11 -33.38 6.18
N GLY A 26 -1.13 -33.88 6.28
CA GLY A 26 -1.54 -35.17 5.73
C GLY A 26 -2.14 -35.11 4.32
N SER A 27 -2.08 -33.97 3.66
CA SER A 27 -2.74 -33.71 2.37
C SER A 27 -1.74 -33.61 1.20
N PRO A 28 -2.21 -33.61 -0.05
CA PRO A 28 -1.37 -33.35 -1.22
C PRO A 28 -0.70 -31.96 -1.22
N LEU A 29 -1.16 -31.03 -0.35
CA LEU A 29 -0.61 -29.68 -0.22
C LEU A 29 0.64 -29.61 0.68
N ALA A 30 1.05 -30.71 1.28
CA ALA A 30 2.21 -30.74 2.18
C ALA A 30 3.54 -30.33 1.51
N ALA A 31 3.64 -30.45 0.19
CA ALA A 31 4.80 -30.04 -0.60
C ALA A 31 4.72 -28.56 -1.08
N ALA A 32 3.61 -27.87 -0.87
CA ALA A 32 3.42 -26.49 -1.28
C ALA A 32 4.00 -25.51 -0.25
N GLU A 33 4.32 -24.27 -0.68
CA GLU A 33 4.55 -23.18 0.23
C GLU A 33 3.22 -22.76 0.87
N LEU A 34 3.14 -22.77 2.20
CA LEU A 34 1.96 -22.34 2.94
C LEU A 34 2.17 -20.98 3.57
N LEU A 35 1.34 -20.00 3.26
CA LEU A 35 1.38 -18.66 3.84
C LEU A 35 0.17 -18.45 4.75
N PHE A 36 0.37 -18.57 6.05
CA PHE A 36 -0.63 -18.23 7.04
C PHE A 36 -0.61 -16.73 7.31
N VAL A 37 -1.69 -16.02 7.04
CA VAL A 37 -1.76 -14.57 7.19
C VAL A 37 -2.75 -14.21 8.29
N ASP A 38 -2.22 -13.82 9.46
CA ASP A 38 -2.99 -13.40 10.62
C ASP A 38 -3.45 -11.96 10.49
N ASP A 39 -4.76 -11.74 10.43
CA ASP A 39 -5.39 -10.42 10.34
C ASP A 39 -5.51 -9.74 11.72
N GLY A 40 -4.43 -9.78 12.52
CA GLY A 40 -4.35 -9.14 13.83
C GLY A 40 -5.17 -9.82 14.92
N SER A 41 -5.10 -11.14 15.04
CA SER A 41 -5.75 -11.91 16.10
C SER A 41 -5.22 -11.58 17.50
N THR A 42 -6.10 -11.67 18.49
CA THR A 42 -5.82 -11.39 19.90
C THR A 42 -6.13 -12.58 20.84
N ASP A 43 -6.56 -13.71 20.27
CA ASP A 43 -7.00 -14.92 20.99
C ASP A 43 -5.91 -15.99 21.14
N GLY A 44 -4.66 -15.70 20.77
CA GLY A 44 -3.56 -16.67 20.78
C GLY A 44 -3.44 -17.50 19.50
N THR A 45 -4.20 -17.21 18.43
CA THR A 45 -4.15 -17.93 17.13
C THR A 45 -2.71 -18.17 16.64
N VAL A 46 -1.86 -17.16 16.67
CA VAL A 46 -0.48 -17.24 16.15
C VAL A 46 0.39 -18.18 16.98
N ASP A 47 0.21 -18.21 18.30
CA ASP A 47 1.00 -19.05 19.17
C ASP A 47 0.59 -20.53 19.00
N VAL A 48 -0.71 -20.81 18.91
CA VAL A 48 -1.25 -22.14 18.61
C VAL A 48 -0.77 -22.62 17.23
N LEU A 49 -0.78 -21.73 16.22
CA LEU A 49 -0.30 -22.03 14.87
C LEU A 49 1.18 -22.42 14.89
N ARG A 50 2.03 -21.61 15.54
CA ARG A 50 3.48 -21.88 15.62
C ARG A 50 3.77 -23.20 16.34
N ALA A 51 3.06 -23.48 17.41
CA ALA A 51 3.20 -24.75 18.14
C ALA A 51 2.78 -25.96 17.27
N ALA A 52 1.72 -25.82 16.49
CA ALA A 52 1.27 -26.87 15.56
C ALA A 52 2.27 -27.07 14.39
N LEU A 53 2.76 -26.00 13.79
CA LEU A 53 3.75 -26.07 12.71
C LEU A 53 5.06 -26.71 13.13
N ALA A 54 5.52 -26.46 14.37
CA ALA A 54 6.73 -27.06 14.92
C ALA A 54 6.67 -28.60 15.01
N GLN A 55 5.49 -29.19 14.93
CA GLN A 55 5.25 -30.64 14.93
C GLN A 55 5.14 -31.23 13.51
N THR A 56 5.41 -30.44 12.46
CA THR A 56 5.26 -30.87 11.06
C THR A 56 6.52 -30.54 10.27
N THR A 57 6.59 -31.09 9.06
CA THR A 57 7.63 -30.79 8.07
C THR A 57 7.14 -29.81 6.98
N LEU A 58 6.03 -29.14 7.21
CA LEU A 58 5.44 -28.21 6.25
C LEU A 58 6.36 -27.00 5.99
N THR A 59 6.49 -26.60 4.74
CA THR A 59 7.13 -25.34 4.37
C THR A 59 6.13 -24.21 4.58
N ALA A 60 6.17 -23.55 5.73
CA ALA A 60 5.19 -22.55 6.11
C ALA A 60 5.83 -21.23 6.54
N ARG A 61 5.18 -20.13 6.16
CA ARG A 61 5.48 -18.76 6.61
C ARG A 61 4.27 -18.19 7.33
N VAL A 62 4.51 -17.46 8.42
CA VAL A 62 3.46 -16.78 9.19
C VAL A 62 3.66 -15.28 9.04
N LEU A 63 2.70 -14.63 8.38
CA LEU A 63 2.64 -13.19 8.23
C LEU A 63 1.60 -12.63 9.19
N ARG A 64 1.87 -11.50 9.83
CA ARG A 64 0.94 -10.90 10.79
C ARG A 64 0.67 -9.45 10.44
N LEU A 65 -0.61 -9.11 10.29
CA LEU A 65 -1.05 -7.72 10.15
C LEU A 65 -1.12 -7.04 11.54
N PRO A 66 -0.85 -5.74 11.64
CA PRO A 66 -0.76 -5.04 12.92
C PRO A 66 -2.12 -4.96 13.65
N ARG A 67 -3.22 -5.14 12.94
CA ARG A 67 -4.61 -5.15 13.45
C ARG A 67 -5.53 -5.79 12.42
N ASN A 68 -6.80 -6.02 12.76
CA ASN A 68 -7.81 -6.49 11.81
C ASN A 68 -8.06 -5.44 10.71
N LEU A 69 -7.53 -5.70 9.52
CA LEU A 69 -7.71 -4.92 8.30
C LEU A 69 -8.78 -5.51 7.37
N GLY A 70 -9.15 -6.77 7.57
CA GLY A 70 -10.15 -7.51 6.82
C GLY A 70 -9.58 -8.59 5.91
N LYS A 71 -10.38 -9.60 5.59
CA LYS A 71 -9.99 -10.80 4.81
C LYS A 71 -9.28 -10.45 3.51
N GLY A 72 -9.78 -9.47 2.75
CA GLY A 72 -9.16 -9.04 1.50
C GLY A 72 -7.72 -8.52 1.68
N SER A 73 -7.46 -7.81 2.79
CA SER A 73 -6.09 -7.36 3.13
C SER A 73 -5.18 -8.55 3.46
N ALA A 74 -5.66 -9.51 4.24
CA ALA A 74 -4.89 -10.71 4.58
C ALA A 74 -4.57 -11.55 3.33
N VAL A 75 -5.57 -11.79 2.46
CA VAL A 75 -5.34 -12.51 1.19
C VAL A 75 -4.36 -11.75 0.30
N ARG A 76 -4.54 -10.43 0.12
CA ARG A 76 -3.61 -9.59 -0.66
C ARG A 76 -2.18 -9.72 -0.15
N THR A 77 -1.97 -9.58 1.16
CA THR A 77 -0.63 -9.68 1.77
C THR A 77 0.01 -11.04 1.48
N GLY A 78 -0.75 -12.13 1.63
CA GLY A 78 -0.24 -13.47 1.35
C GLY A 78 0.06 -13.70 -0.13
N VAL A 79 -0.85 -13.29 -1.02
CA VAL A 79 -0.67 -13.45 -2.48
C VAL A 79 0.56 -12.69 -2.98
N LEU A 80 0.78 -11.46 -2.51
CA LEU A 80 1.95 -10.67 -2.91
C LEU A 80 3.26 -11.20 -2.31
N ALA A 81 3.21 -11.89 -1.18
CA ALA A 81 4.38 -12.52 -0.54
C ALA A 81 4.69 -13.93 -1.05
N ALA A 82 3.81 -14.51 -1.86
CA ALA A 82 3.92 -15.87 -2.38
C ALA A 82 5.03 -16.00 -3.43
N ALA A 83 5.79 -17.12 -3.36
CA ALA A 83 6.91 -17.41 -4.25
C ALA A 83 6.58 -18.44 -5.34
N GLY A 84 5.42 -19.09 -5.30
CA GLY A 84 5.02 -20.12 -6.26
C GLY A 84 4.59 -19.57 -7.63
N ASP A 85 4.65 -20.40 -8.67
CA ASP A 85 4.19 -20.04 -10.02
C ASP A 85 2.67 -20.08 -10.12
N VAL A 86 2.04 -20.91 -9.28
CA VAL A 86 0.60 -20.94 -9.06
C VAL A 86 0.32 -20.53 -7.62
N ILE A 87 -0.52 -19.53 -7.44
CA ILE A 87 -0.87 -18.97 -6.14
C ILE A 87 -2.34 -19.18 -5.90
N ALA A 88 -2.70 -19.91 -4.84
CA ALA A 88 -4.09 -20.11 -4.44
C ALA A 88 -4.35 -19.52 -3.06
N PHE A 89 -5.56 -19.10 -2.78
CA PHE A 89 -5.99 -18.86 -1.40
C PHE A 89 -7.12 -19.82 -1.01
N LEU A 90 -7.11 -20.19 0.27
CA LEU A 90 -8.03 -21.13 0.88
C LEU A 90 -8.46 -20.62 2.26
N ASP A 91 -9.74 -20.69 2.60
CA ASP A 91 -10.21 -20.37 3.94
C ASP A 91 -9.60 -21.30 4.99
N ALA A 92 -9.13 -20.76 6.09
CA ALA A 92 -8.46 -21.51 7.16
C ALA A 92 -9.38 -22.53 7.87
N ASP A 93 -10.69 -22.42 7.68
CA ASP A 93 -11.69 -23.36 8.20
C ASP A 93 -11.83 -24.66 7.38
N LEU A 94 -11.10 -24.75 6.24
CA LEU A 94 -11.14 -25.88 5.31
C LEU A 94 -12.56 -26.24 4.83
N SER A 95 -13.44 -25.25 4.70
CA SER A 95 -14.76 -25.44 4.11
C SER A 95 -14.70 -26.01 2.67
N SER A 96 -13.61 -25.76 1.97
CA SER A 96 -13.20 -26.51 0.76
C SER A 96 -12.05 -27.44 1.13
N PRO A 97 -12.09 -28.73 0.76
CA PRO A 97 -11.06 -29.69 1.12
C PRO A 97 -9.76 -29.47 0.32
N PRO A 98 -8.59 -29.95 0.82
CA PRO A 98 -7.31 -29.81 0.13
C PRO A 98 -7.29 -30.34 -1.30
N GLU A 99 -8.06 -31.37 -1.60
CA GLU A 99 -8.20 -31.97 -2.95
C GLU A 99 -8.78 -30.95 -3.95
N ALA A 100 -9.76 -30.14 -3.53
CA ALA A 100 -10.31 -29.08 -4.37
C ALA A 100 -9.27 -27.99 -4.69
N VAL A 101 -8.30 -27.72 -3.77
CA VAL A 101 -7.18 -26.81 -4.02
C VAL A 101 -6.29 -27.36 -5.13
N VAL A 102 -6.02 -28.68 -5.11
CA VAL A 102 -5.25 -29.35 -6.18
C VAL A 102 -5.92 -29.18 -7.54
N GLU A 103 -7.25 -29.28 -7.60
CA GLU A 103 -8.00 -29.14 -8.85
C GLU A 103 -7.90 -27.72 -9.44
N VAL A 104 -8.07 -26.67 -8.62
CA VAL A 104 -7.94 -25.28 -9.09
C VAL A 104 -6.49 -24.95 -9.49
N CYS A 105 -5.49 -25.46 -8.75
CA CYS A 105 -4.08 -25.28 -9.11
C CYS A 105 -3.74 -25.96 -10.45
N ARG A 106 -4.20 -27.19 -10.66
CA ARG A 106 -4.00 -27.91 -11.94
C ARG A 106 -4.68 -27.23 -13.13
N ALA A 107 -5.84 -26.62 -12.93
CA ALA A 107 -6.48 -25.84 -13.97
C ALA A 107 -5.63 -24.64 -14.39
N VAL A 108 -4.95 -24.01 -13.45
CA VAL A 108 -3.99 -22.92 -13.75
C VAL A 108 -2.76 -23.48 -14.47
N GLU A 109 -2.17 -24.57 -14.03
CA GLU A 109 -1.06 -25.24 -14.73
C GLU A 109 -1.43 -25.64 -16.17
N SER A 110 -2.71 -26.00 -16.40
CA SER A 110 -3.24 -26.32 -17.73
C SER A 110 -3.54 -25.08 -18.58
N GLY A 111 -3.13 -23.89 -18.09
CA GLY A 111 -3.16 -22.63 -18.81
C GLY A 111 -4.34 -21.72 -18.50
N ALA A 112 -5.20 -21.98 -17.48
CA ALA A 112 -6.10 -20.97 -16.97
C ALA A 112 -5.29 -19.87 -16.26
N GLN A 113 -5.69 -18.61 -16.42
CA GLN A 113 -5.05 -17.51 -15.70
C GLN A 113 -5.66 -17.33 -14.30
N VAL A 114 -6.95 -17.67 -14.20
CA VAL A 114 -7.70 -17.68 -12.95
C VAL A 114 -8.56 -18.95 -12.91
N ALA A 115 -8.51 -19.69 -11.82
CA ALA A 115 -9.40 -20.81 -11.56
C ALA A 115 -10.18 -20.56 -10.28
N ILE A 116 -11.50 -20.69 -10.31
CA ILE A 116 -12.37 -20.47 -9.16
C ILE A 116 -13.21 -21.72 -8.86
N ALA A 117 -13.28 -22.07 -7.59
CA ALA A 117 -14.26 -23.04 -7.13
C ALA A 117 -15.64 -22.37 -7.00
N SER A 118 -16.71 -23.06 -7.36
CA SER A 118 -18.06 -22.52 -7.32
C SER A 118 -19.02 -23.51 -6.67
N ARG A 119 -19.68 -23.07 -5.61
CA ARG A 119 -20.77 -23.83 -4.95
C ARG A 119 -22.04 -23.88 -5.80
N GLY A 120 -22.17 -22.98 -6.76
CA GLY A 120 -23.29 -22.90 -7.70
C GLY A 120 -23.07 -23.65 -9.00
N HIS A 121 -21.98 -24.41 -9.15
CA HIS A 121 -21.76 -25.26 -10.31
C HIS A 121 -22.69 -26.50 -10.24
N GLU A 122 -23.21 -26.95 -11.37
CA GLU A 122 -24.22 -28.04 -11.44
C GLU A 122 -23.75 -29.35 -10.80
N THR A 123 -22.45 -29.64 -10.85
CA THR A 123 -21.84 -30.86 -10.30
C THR A 123 -21.20 -30.67 -8.93
N SER A 124 -21.40 -29.53 -8.29
CA SER A 124 -20.85 -29.27 -6.94
C SER A 124 -21.62 -30.02 -5.85
N GLU A 125 -20.89 -30.63 -4.92
CA GLU A 125 -21.46 -31.37 -3.79
C GLU A 125 -21.45 -30.47 -2.52
N LEU A 126 -22.64 -30.12 -2.03
CA LEU A 126 -22.81 -29.44 -0.75
C LEU A 126 -23.00 -30.49 0.35
N VAL A 127 -21.91 -30.93 0.97
CA VAL A 127 -21.91 -32.01 2.00
C VAL A 127 -22.67 -31.56 3.25
N VAL A 128 -22.46 -30.32 3.69
CA VAL A 128 -23.22 -29.71 4.78
C VAL A 128 -23.77 -28.37 4.26
N ARG A 129 -25.09 -28.23 4.25
CA ARG A 129 -25.75 -27.01 3.78
C ARG A 129 -25.70 -25.90 4.84
N GLN A 130 -25.58 -24.67 4.37
CA GLN A 130 -25.73 -23.48 5.23
C GLN A 130 -27.17 -23.35 5.74
N PRO A 131 -27.37 -22.69 6.91
CA PRO A 131 -28.71 -22.23 7.29
C PRO A 131 -29.39 -21.46 6.16
N GLY A 132 -30.67 -21.71 5.91
CA GLY A 132 -31.40 -21.17 4.76
C GLY A 132 -31.36 -19.65 4.65
N SER A 133 -31.32 -18.93 5.77
CA SER A 133 -31.17 -17.48 5.80
C SER A 133 -29.80 -16.98 5.25
N ARG A 134 -28.73 -17.72 5.48
CA ARG A 134 -27.37 -17.42 4.97
C ARG A 134 -27.26 -17.72 3.48
N GLU A 135 -27.82 -18.85 3.06
CA GLU A 135 -27.88 -19.22 1.64
C GLU A 135 -28.67 -18.18 0.83
N ALA A 136 -29.83 -17.76 1.35
CA ALA A 136 -30.65 -16.71 0.76
C ALA A 136 -29.93 -15.36 0.68
N ALA A 137 -29.20 -14.97 1.72
CA ALA A 137 -28.40 -13.74 1.73
C ALA A 137 -27.26 -13.78 0.71
N GLY A 138 -26.53 -14.91 0.59
CA GLY A 138 -25.48 -15.09 -0.41
C GLY A 138 -26.02 -15.03 -1.84
N LYS A 139 -27.12 -15.73 -2.12
CA LYS A 139 -27.80 -15.68 -3.43
C LYS A 139 -28.30 -14.27 -3.76
N SER A 140 -28.84 -13.55 -2.77
CA SER A 140 -29.31 -12.16 -2.94
C SER A 140 -28.15 -11.21 -3.25
N PHE A 141 -27.04 -11.36 -2.56
CA PHE A 141 -25.83 -10.57 -2.83
C PHE A 141 -25.30 -10.85 -4.24
N ASN A 142 -25.19 -12.12 -4.64
CA ASN A 142 -24.70 -12.45 -5.98
C ASN A 142 -25.62 -11.92 -7.09
N ARG A 143 -26.95 -12.02 -6.92
CA ARG A 143 -27.94 -11.38 -7.84
C ARG A 143 -27.77 -9.87 -7.90
N PHE A 144 -27.47 -9.22 -6.78
CA PHE A 144 -27.23 -7.79 -6.73
C PHE A 144 -25.96 -7.40 -7.51
N VAL A 145 -24.86 -8.15 -7.32
CA VAL A 145 -23.60 -7.97 -8.07
C VAL A 145 -23.80 -8.15 -9.57
N GLN A 146 -24.57 -9.17 -9.98
CA GLN A 146 -24.95 -9.41 -11.38
C GLN A 146 -25.82 -8.27 -11.95
N ARG A 147 -26.79 -7.74 -11.18
CA ARG A 147 -27.62 -6.59 -11.60
C ARG A 147 -26.80 -5.31 -11.77
N LEU A 148 -25.72 -5.15 -11.05
CA LEU A 148 -24.77 -4.06 -11.26
C LEU A 148 -23.86 -4.26 -12.50
N GLY A 149 -24.02 -5.37 -13.22
CA GLY A 149 -23.19 -5.68 -14.40
C GLY A 149 -21.73 -5.99 -14.07
N LEU A 150 -21.43 -6.38 -12.82
CA LEU A 150 -20.06 -6.59 -12.37
C LEU A 150 -19.49 -7.97 -12.74
N THR A 151 -20.34 -8.97 -12.86
CA THR A 151 -19.94 -10.33 -13.26
C THR A 151 -21.14 -11.15 -13.68
N THR A 152 -20.90 -12.17 -14.51
CA THR A 152 -21.89 -13.20 -14.87
C THR A 152 -21.71 -14.50 -14.09
N LEU A 153 -20.68 -14.58 -13.24
CA LEU A 153 -20.32 -15.79 -12.52
C LEU A 153 -21.38 -16.19 -11.48
N PRO A 154 -21.67 -17.51 -11.33
CA PRO A 154 -22.73 -17.99 -10.47
C PRO A 154 -22.41 -17.88 -8.97
N ASP A 155 -21.13 -17.88 -8.59
CA ASP A 155 -20.66 -17.73 -7.19
C ASP A 155 -19.35 -16.93 -7.15
N THR A 156 -19.42 -15.71 -6.63
CA THR A 156 -18.25 -14.85 -6.48
C THR A 156 -17.54 -15.04 -5.13
N GLN A 157 -18.21 -15.66 -4.16
CA GLN A 157 -17.83 -15.64 -2.74
C GLN A 157 -17.24 -16.98 -2.24
N CYS A 158 -16.98 -17.94 -3.12
CA CYS A 158 -16.30 -19.17 -2.72
C CYS A 158 -14.87 -18.84 -2.27
N GLY A 159 -14.47 -19.29 -1.09
CA GLY A 159 -13.19 -19.01 -0.45
C GLY A 159 -12.01 -19.79 -1.02
N LEU A 160 -12.11 -20.30 -2.26
CA LEU A 160 -11.06 -21.01 -2.96
C LEU A 160 -10.91 -20.50 -4.39
N LYS A 161 -9.77 -19.91 -4.68
CA LYS A 161 -9.37 -19.44 -6.02
C LYS A 161 -7.88 -19.63 -6.22
N ALA A 162 -7.47 -19.88 -7.46
CA ALA A 162 -6.06 -19.99 -7.86
C ALA A 162 -5.78 -19.09 -9.07
N PHE A 163 -4.55 -18.66 -9.20
CA PHE A 163 -4.07 -17.71 -10.18
C PHE A 163 -2.67 -18.12 -10.65
N ASP A 164 -2.32 -17.87 -11.89
CA ASP A 164 -0.91 -17.79 -12.25
C ASP A 164 -0.25 -16.58 -11.57
N ARG A 165 1.07 -16.61 -11.40
CA ARG A 165 1.82 -15.55 -10.68
C ARG A 165 1.60 -14.15 -11.27
N GLN A 166 1.59 -14.02 -12.61
CA GLN A 166 1.44 -12.73 -13.27
C GLN A 166 0.03 -12.18 -13.05
N SER A 167 -0.99 -13.00 -13.25
CA SER A 167 -2.38 -12.63 -13.00
C SER A 167 -2.64 -12.32 -11.53
N ALA A 168 -2.06 -13.09 -10.60
CA ALA A 168 -2.15 -12.82 -9.16
C ALA A 168 -1.64 -11.41 -8.83
N ARG A 169 -0.46 -11.03 -9.32
CA ARG A 169 0.07 -9.67 -9.13
C ARG A 169 -0.84 -8.63 -9.76
N ALA A 170 -1.20 -8.76 -11.04
CA ALA A 170 -2.07 -7.81 -11.74
C ALA A 170 -3.42 -7.58 -11.05
N LEU A 171 -3.96 -8.59 -10.37
CA LEU A 171 -5.25 -8.54 -9.68
C LEU A 171 -5.13 -8.00 -8.25
N PHE A 172 -4.09 -8.39 -7.51
CA PHE A 172 -3.97 -8.12 -6.07
C PHE A 172 -3.11 -6.89 -5.73
N GLU A 173 -2.15 -6.48 -6.56
CA GLU A 173 -1.42 -5.21 -6.34
C GLU A 173 -2.36 -4.00 -6.28
N PRO A 174 -3.28 -3.80 -7.25
CA PRO A 174 -4.21 -2.69 -7.24
C PRO A 174 -5.49 -2.96 -6.43
N LEU A 175 -5.60 -4.08 -5.68
CA LEU A 175 -6.80 -4.44 -4.93
C LEU A 175 -7.08 -3.44 -3.80
N ARG A 176 -8.28 -2.86 -3.80
CA ARG A 176 -8.71 -1.82 -2.84
C ARG A 176 -9.66 -2.32 -1.77
N THR A 177 -10.47 -3.32 -2.10
CA THR A 177 -11.48 -3.86 -1.19
C THR A 177 -10.82 -4.76 -0.14
N ARG A 178 -10.79 -4.31 1.11
CA ARG A 178 -10.08 -4.98 2.22
C ARG A 178 -10.86 -6.11 2.88
N ARG A 179 -12.20 -6.07 2.79
CA ARG A 179 -13.11 -6.98 3.49
C ARG A 179 -13.65 -8.04 2.53
N PHE A 180 -14.82 -8.60 2.85
CA PHE A 180 -15.40 -9.75 2.15
C PHE A 180 -15.79 -9.51 0.68
N ALA A 181 -16.01 -8.27 0.24
CA ALA A 181 -16.32 -8.00 -1.17
C ALA A 181 -15.07 -7.95 -2.08
N PHE A 182 -13.87 -8.20 -1.58
CA PHE A 182 -12.63 -8.24 -2.37
C PHE A 182 -12.71 -9.27 -3.50
N ASP A 183 -13.37 -10.39 -3.27
CA ASP A 183 -13.61 -11.43 -4.28
C ASP A 183 -14.30 -10.88 -5.52
N VAL A 184 -15.29 -9.99 -5.33
CA VAL A 184 -15.98 -9.33 -6.45
C VAL A 184 -15.01 -8.42 -7.21
N GLU A 185 -14.21 -7.62 -6.51
CA GLU A 185 -13.24 -6.74 -7.17
C GLU A 185 -12.21 -7.53 -7.97
N VAL A 186 -11.67 -8.61 -7.42
CA VAL A 186 -10.72 -9.49 -8.12
C VAL A 186 -11.32 -10.03 -9.42
N LEU A 187 -12.57 -10.52 -9.40
CA LEU A 187 -13.23 -11.09 -10.57
C LEU A 187 -13.60 -10.02 -11.61
N VAL A 188 -14.04 -8.84 -11.18
CA VAL A 188 -14.27 -7.70 -12.07
C VAL A 188 -12.99 -7.25 -12.77
N ARG A 189 -11.87 -7.25 -12.07
CA ARG A 189 -10.56 -6.95 -12.66
C ARG A 189 -10.10 -8.02 -13.63
N ALA A 190 -10.31 -9.31 -13.29
CA ALA A 190 -9.99 -10.43 -14.17
C ALA A 190 -10.75 -10.34 -15.50
N ASP A 191 -12.05 -10.05 -15.45
CA ASP A 191 -12.90 -9.85 -16.62
C ASP A 191 -12.41 -8.69 -17.50
N ARG A 192 -12.05 -7.56 -16.89
CA ARG A 192 -11.56 -6.38 -17.60
C ARG A 192 -10.19 -6.54 -18.25
N LEU A 193 -9.32 -7.29 -17.59
CA LEU A 193 -8.02 -7.65 -18.14
C LEU A 193 -8.13 -8.73 -19.21
N GLY A 194 -9.34 -9.23 -19.50
CA GLY A 194 -9.57 -10.31 -20.45
C GLY A 194 -8.91 -11.63 -20.03
N LEU A 195 -8.73 -11.84 -18.70
CA LEU A 195 -8.09 -13.06 -18.22
C LEU A 195 -9.00 -14.27 -18.41
N ARG A 196 -8.41 -15.41 -18.75
CA ARG A 196 -9.13 -16.67 -18.90
C ARG A 196 -9.50 -17.23 -17.53
N VAL A 197 -10.78 -17.04 -17.12
CA VAL A 197 -11.35 -17.54 -15.88
C VAL A 197 -12.00 -18.89 -16.12
N VAL A 198 -11.61 -19.91 -15.34
CA VAL A 198 -12.22 -21.25 -15.36
C VAL A 198 -12.97 -21.46 -14.06
N VAL A 199 -14.22 -21.93 -14.17
CA VAL A 199 -15.08 -22.25 -13.01
C VAL A 199 -15.11 -23.77 -12.83
N LEU A 200 -14.77 -24.23 -11.63
CA LEU A 200 -14.72 -25.65 -11.28
C LEU A 200 -15.76 -26.00 -10.22
N PRO A 201 -16.31 -27.21 -10.26
CA PRO A 201 -17.14 -27.72 -9.16
C PRO A 201 -16.30 -27.83 -7.87
N THR A 202 -16.96 -27.86 -6.73
CA THR A 202 -16.28 -28.08 -5.45
C THR A 202 -17.12 -28.94 -4.52
N ARG A 203 -16.45 -29.75 -3.69
CA ARG A 203 -17.03 -30.28 -2.46
C ARG A 203 -16.93 -29.22 -1.40
N TRP A 204 -18.06 -28.86 -0.82
CA TRP A 204 -18.08 -27.78 0.17
C TRP A 204 -18.87 -28.21 1.40
N ALA A 205 -18.31 -27.94 2.59
CA ALA A 205 -18.97 -28.23 3.85
C ALA A 205 -19.08 -26.93 4.69
N HIS A 206 -20.29 -26.65 5.20
CA HIS A 206 -20.48 -25.55 6.11
C HIS A 206 -19.81 -25.83 7.47
N VAL A 207 -19.02 -24.88 7.96
CA VAL A 207 -18.45 -24.90 9.28
C VAL A 207 -19.25 -23.93 10.17
N GLU A 208 -19.79 -24.41 11.29
CA GLU A 208 -20.80 -23.69 12.10
C GLU A 208 -20.28 -22.37 12.73
N GLU A 209 -19.00 -22.25 13.02
CA GLU A 209 -18.41 -21.10 13.73
C GLU A 209 -17.92 -19.96 12.81
N SER A 210 -18.73 -19.56 11.84
CA SER A 210 -18.34 -18.44 10.97
C SER A 210 -18.36 -17.10 11.72
N ARG A 211 -17.26 -16.35 11.63
CA ARG A 211 -17.09 -15.02 12.23
C ARG A 211 -17.83 -13.89 11.51
N VAL A 212 -18.50 -14.17 10.40
CA VAL A 212 -19.27 -13.21 9.58
C VAL A 212 -20.57 -12.83 10.29
N LYS A 213 -20.79 -11.53 10.51
CA LYS A 213 -22.05 -10.99 11.05
C LYS A 213 -23.00 -10.66 9.89
N PRO A 214 -24.09 -11.45 9.62
CA PRO A 214 -24.83 -11.40 8.36
C PRO A 214 -25.38 -10.02 7.99
N VAL A 215 -26.01 -9.32 8.92
CA VAL A 215 -26.66 -8.02 8.66
C VAL A 215 -25.64 -6.90 8.43
N ARG A 216 -24.66 -6.79 9.32
CA ARG A 216 -23.66 -5.71 9.28
C ARG A 216 -22.69 -5.87 8.11
N ASP A 217 -22.19 -7.10 7.90
CA ASP A 217 -21.22 -7.36 6.84
C ASP A 217 -21.90 -7.40 5.48
N GLY A 218 -23.16 -7.89 5.40
CA GLY A 218 -23.95 -7.87 4.18
C GLY A 218 -24.23 -6.46 3.66
N ALA A 219 -24.64 -5.52 4.53
CA ALA A 219 -24.84 -4.13 4.13
C ALA A 219 -23.54 -3.47 3.64
N ARG A 220 -22.39 -3.78 4.28
CA ARG A 220 -21.09 -3.29 3.84
C ARG A 220 -20.68 -3.86 2.50
N MET A 221 -20.89 -5.15 2.28
CA MET A 221 -20.60 -5.80 1.01
C MET A 221 -21.42 -5.22 -0.14
N MET A 222 -22.69 -4.87 0.09
CA MET A 222 -23.52 -4.17 -0.93
C MET A 222 -22.95 -2.79 -1.27
N LEU A 223 -22.54 -2.01 -0.26
CA LEU A 223 -21.89 -0.71 -0.48
C LEU A 223 -20.57 -0.85 -1.24
N ASP A 224 -19.76 -1.85 -0.89
CA ASP A 224 -18.51 -2.12 -1.60
C ASP A 224 -18.77 -2.55 -3.05
N ALA A 225 -19.80 -3.37 -3.33
CA ALA A 225 -20.19 -3.74 -4.69
C ALA A 225 -20.61 -2.51 -5.53
N VAL A 226 -21.37 -1.56 -4.95
CA VAL A 226 -21.72 -0.29 -5.61
C VAL A 226 -20.46 0.55 -5.90
N ARG A 227 -19.47 0.55 -5.01
CA ARG A 227 -18.20 1.24 -5.21
C ARG A 227 -17.39 0.60 -6.33
N ILE A 228 -17.28 -0.72 -6.31
CA ILE A 228 -16.65 -1.50 -7.38
C ILE A 228 -17.33 -1.16 -8.72
N ALA A 229 -18.65 -1.11 -8.79
CA ALA A 229 -19.39 -0.75 -10.00
C ALA A 229 -19.07 0.67 -10.50
N ARG A 230 -18.99 1.65 -9.59
CA ARG A 230 -18.65 3.04 -9.95
C ARG A 230 -17.20 3.20 -10.46
N VAL A 231 -16.27 2.43 -9.88
CA VAL A 231 -14.89 2.37 -10.37
C VAL A 231 -14.83 1.59 -11.67
N ALA A 232 -15.62 0.52 -11.74
CA ALA A 232 -15.77 -0.32 -12.89
C ALA A 232 -16.30 0.41 -14.14
N SER A 233 -17.11 1.43 -14.03
CA SER A 233 -17.65 2.20 -15.17
C SER A 233 -16.69 3.25 -15.75
N ARG A 234 -15.47 3.39 -15.25
CA ARG A 234 -14.48 4.37 -15.74
C ARG A 234 -13.47 3.69 -16.67
N PRO A 235 -13.40 4.10 -17.96
CA PRO A 235 -12.53 3.44 -18.95
C PRO A 235 -11.04 3.68 -18.75
N ASP A 236 -10.67 4.62 -17.90
CA ASP A 236 -9.31 5.13 -17.65
C ASP A 236 -8.51 4.34 -16.59
N LEU A 237 -9.04 3.20 -16.10
CA LEU A 237 -8.42 2.38 -15.06
C LEU A 237 -7.91 1.01 -15.56
N VAL A 238 -7.53 0.90 -16.82
CA VAL A 238 -6.77 -0.26 -17.31
C VAL A 238 -5.30 -0.01 -16.97
N VAL A 239 -4.85 -0.57 -15.86
CA VAL A 239 -3.43 -0.60 -15.51
C VAL A 239 -2.81 -1.76 -16.29
N ALA A 240 -1.87 -1.44 -17.19
CA ALA A 240 -1.02 -2.44 -17.83
C ALA A 240 -0.22 -3.24 -16.77
N PRO A 241 0.13 -4.51 -17.03
CA PRO A 241 0.90 -5.32 -16.10
C PRO A 241 2.26 -4.66 -15.84
N ALA A 242 2.56 -4.39 -14.58
CA ALA A 242 3.86 -3.90 -14.15
C ALA A 242 4.92 -4.98 -14.38
N GLY A 243 5.93 -4.66 -15.19
CA GLY A 243 7.16 -5.42 -15.25
C GLY A 243 7.92 -5.33 -13.91
N ASP A 244 8.76 -6.32 -13.64
CA ASP A 244 9.53 -6.51 -12.41
C ASP A 244 10.16 -5.21 -11.89
N THR A 245 9.60 -4.66 -10.81
CA THR A 245 10.21 -3.56 -10.07
C THR A 245 10.20 -3.89 -8.58
N GLU A 246 11.38 -3.97 -8.00
CA GLU A 246 11.56 -3.96 -6.56
C GLU A 246 11.00 -2.66 -5.96
N ASP A 247 10.21 -2.81 -4.98
CA ASP A 247 9.28 -2.08 -4.16
C ASP A 247 9.67 -0.64 -3.78
N SER A 248 9.05 0.35 -4.43
CA SER A 248 9.02 1.74 -3.95
C SER A 248 7.79 2.06 -3.09
N GLY A 249 6.91 1.11 -2.87
CA GLY A 249 5.64 1.31 -2.13
C GLY A 249 4.56 2.09 -2.89
N MET A 250 4.88 2.81 -3.96
CA MET A 250 3.92 3.53 -4.80
C MET A 250 3.77 2.89 -6.18
N SER A 251 2.54 2.89 -6.72
CA SER A 251 2.28 2.34 -8.06
C SER A 251 2.74 3.29 -9.17
N ALA A 252 3.14 2.74 -10.34
CA ALA A 252 3.45 3.53 -11.52
C ALA A 252 2.33 4.51 -11.90
N ALA A 253 1.06 4.11 -11.74
CA ALA A 253 -0.10 4.98 -11.97
C ALA A 253 -0.14 6.18 -10.99
N THR A 254 0.35 6.03 -9.78
CA THR A 254 0.47 7.13 -8.81
C THR A 254 1.51 8.15 -9.28
N PHE A 255 2.67 7.69 -9.76
CA PHE A 255 3.70 8.55 -10.36
C PHE A 255 3.19 9.26 -11.61
N ASP A 256 2.43 8.60 -12.49
CA ASP A 256 1.83 9.24 -13.66
C ASP A 256 0.86 10.37 -13.28
N VAL A 257 0.06 10.18 -12.23
CA VAL A 257 -0.81 11.24 -11.71
C VAL A 257 0.03 12.36 -11.11
N MET A 258 1.01 12.07 -10.27
CA MET A 258 1.92 13.06 -9.70
C MET A 258 2.61 13.88 -10.79
N HIS A 259 3.16 13.22 -11.79
CA HIS A 259 3.84 13.86 -12.92
C HIS A 259 2.97 14.89 -13.66
N ARG A 260 1.64 14.65 -13.74
CA ARG A 260 0.69 15.60 -14.35
C ARG A 260 0.36 16.78 -13.43
N VAL A 261 0.35 16.57 -12.11
CA VAL A 261 -0.30 17.54 -11.20
C VAL A 261 0.66 18.25 -10.25
N GLU A 262 1.84 17.70 -9.96
CA GLU A 262 2.71 18.19 -8.87
C GLU A 262 3.19 19.63 -9.06
N ARG A 263 3.37 20.07 -10.29
CA ARG A 263 3.83 21.44 -10.60
C ARG A 263 2.77 22.50 -10.29
N GLU A 264 1.50 22.16 -10.43
CA GLU A 264 0.39 23.09 -10.28
C GLU A 264 -0.40 22.90 -8.98
N HIS A 265 -0.36 21.71 -8.39
CA HIS A 265 -1.17 21.40 -7.23
C HIS A 265 -0.64 22.09 -5.96
N TRP A 266 -1.55 22.77 -5.23
CA TRP A 266 -1.22 23.57 -4.05
C TRP A 266 -0.45 22.81 -2.96
N TRP A 267 -0.70 21.50 -2.79
CA TRP A 267 -0.03 20.64 -1.80
C TRP A 267 1.48 20.54 -2.03
N PHE A 268 1.87 20.22 -3.27
CA PHE A 268 3.28 20.17 -3.66
C PHE A 268 3.90 21.57 -3.75
N GLY A 269 3.11 22.55 -4.22
CA GLY A 269 3.51 23.95 -4.27
C GLY A 269 3.85 24.54 -2.90
N ALA A 270 3.15 24.11 -1.83
CA ALA A 270 3.45 24.53 -0.47
C ALA A 270 4.84 24.07 -0.02
N LYS A 271 5.22 22.81 -0.30
CA LYS A 271 6.54 22.25 0.04
C LYS A 271 7.65 22.95 -0.74
N ARG A 272 7.51 23.10 -2.06
CA ARG A 272 8.49 23.85 -2.88
C ARG A 272 8.71 25.27 -2.37
N ALA A 273 7.63 25.94 -1.97
CA ALA A 273 7.74 27.30 -1.41
C ALA A 273 8.48 27.32 -0.06
N LEU A 274 8.40 26.26 0.76
CA LEU A 274 9.20 26.13 1.99
C LEU A 274 10.67 25.86 1.65
N VAL A 275 10.97 24.99 0.70
CA VAL A 275 12.33 24.79 0.19
C VAL A 275 12.92 26.10 -0.31
N ARG A 276 12.20 26.82 -1.18
CA ARG A 276 12.62 28.15 -1.66
C ARG A 276 12.91 29.10 -0.51
N GLN A 277 11.99 29.26 0.42
CA GLN A 277 12.17 30.15 1.58
C GLN A 277 13.42 29.79 2.40
N ALA A 278 13.62 28.50 2.68
CA ALA A 278 14.76 28.04 3.45
C ALA A 278 16.09 28.30 2.74
N LEU A 279 16.14 28.24 1.41
CA LEU A 279 17.37 28.33 0.63
C LEU A 279 17.70 29.74 0.10
N LEU A 280 16.74 30.68 0.16
CA LEU A 280 16.98 32.06 -0.30
C LEU A 280 17.90 32.85 0.62
N GLU A 281 17.90 32.57 1.93
CA GLU A 281 18.48 33.44 2.92
C GLU A 281 19.99 33.31 3.08
N ASP A 282 20.58 32.14 2.90
CA ASP A 282 22.02 31.93 3.10
C ASP A 282 22.50 30.56 2.62
N SER A 283 22.41 30.25 1.34
CA SER A 283 22.80 28.90 0.87
C SER A 283 24.02 28.94 -0.04
N PRO A 284 25.03 28.10 0.23
CA PRO A 284 26.14 27.88 -0.69
C PRO A 284 25.56 27.36 -2.04
N ARG A 285 26.24 27.72 -3.12
CA ARG A 285 25.83 27.39 -4.50
C ARG A 285 26.76 26.33 -5.10
N GLY A 286 26.54 25.07 -4.74
CA GLY A 286 27.27 23.91 -5.25
C GLY A 286 26.34 22.81 -5.71
N LEU A 287 26.60 21.58 -5.32
CA LEU A 287 25.75 20.43 -5.64
C LEU A 287 24.53 20.40 -4.72
N ALA A 288 23.32 20.46 -5.28
CA ALA A 288 22.07 20.20 -4.59
C ALA A 288 21.55 18.82 -4.97
N VAL A 289 21.08 18.05 -3.96
CA VAL A 289 20.54 16.69 -4.16
C VAL A 289 19.13 16.62 -3.61
N ASP A 290 18.21 16.04 -4.38
CA ASP A 290 16.85 15.72 -3.95
C ASP A 290 16.70 14.20 -3.87
N VAL A 291 16.58 13.67 -2.66
CA VAL A 291 16.43 12.23 -2.38
C VAL A 291 14.95 11.88 -2.32
N GLY A 292 14.53 10.86 -3.08
CA GLY A 292 13.11 10.56 -3.33
C GLY A 292 12.49 11.64 -4.21
N CYS A 293 13.16 11.99 -5.32
CA CYS A 293 12.76 13.12 -6.17
C CYS A 293 11.42 12.92 -6.88
N GLY A 294 10.85 11.71 -6.84
CA GLY A 294 9.58 11.40 -7.49
C GLY A 294 9.59 11.78 -8.96
N THR A 295 8.73 12.71 -9.35
CA THR A 295 8.62 13.17 -10.74
C THR A 295 9.27 14.54 -11.00
N GLY A 296 10.11 15.02 -10.07
CA GLY A 296 11.14 16.03 -10.32
C GLY A 296 10.77 17.49 -10.06
N ALA A 297 9.63 17.80 -9.40
CA ALA A 297 9.22 19.18 -9.20
C ALA A 297 10.14 19.99 -8.26
N VAL A 298 10.88 19.33 -7.37
CA VAL A 298 11.87 19.99 -6.49
C VAL A 298 13.14 20.32 -7.27
N LEU A 299 13.51 19.51 -8.25
CA LEU A 299 14.68 19.80 -9.12
C LEU A 299 14.50 21.11 -9.89
N ASP A 300 13.28 21.37 -10.40
CA ASP A 300 12.95 22.64 -11.04
C ASP A 300 13.21 23.82 -10.09
N GLU A 301 12.84 23.66 -8.82
CA GLU A 301 13.01 24.69 -7.78
C GLU A 301 14.49 24.94 -7.47
N LEU A 302 15.29 23.87 -7.33
CA LEU A 302 16.73 23.97 -7.05
C LEU A 302 17.49 24.63 -8.20
N VAL A 303 17.15 24.29 -9.45
CA VAL A 303 17.71 24.95 -10.63
C VAL A 303 17.29 26.43 -10.68
N ALA A 304 16.02 26.75 -10.42
CA ALA A 304 15.54 28.14 -10.40
C ALA A 304 16.20 28.98 -9.29
N LEU A 305 16.63 28.35 -8.20
CA LEU A 305 17.42 28.98 -7.13
C LEU A 305 18.88 29.19 -7.52
N GLY A 306 19.34 28.71 -8.68
CA GLY A 306 20.67 28.93 -9.23
C GLY A 306 21.73 27.95 -8.75
N TYR A 307 21.37 26.75 -8.32
CA TYR A 307 22.35 25.69 -8.06
C TYR A 307 22.95 25.22 -9.40
N PRO A 308 24.28 25.24 -9.55
CA PRO A 308 24.95 24.93 -10.82
C PRO A 308 24.88 23.42 -11.16
N GLN A 309 24.73 22.58 -10.13
CA GLN A 309 24.58 21.13 -10.26
C GLN A 309 23.42 20.66 -9.39
N VAL A 310 22.48 19.95 -9.99
CA VAL A 310 21.31 19.42 -9.31
C VAL A 310 21.18 17.93 -9.66
N LEU A 311 21.01 17.09 -8.64
CA LEU A 311 20.82 15.65 -8.83
C LEU A 311 19.56 15.19 -8.10
N GLY A 312 18.65 14.54 -8.81
CA GLY A 312 17.54 13.79 -8.23
C GLY A 312 17.91 12.32 -8.05
N THR A 313 17.50 11.72 -6.94
CA THR A 313 17.59 10.26 -6.78
C THR A 313 16.24 9.71 -6.36
N ASP A 314 15.88 8.55 -6.89
CA ASP A 314 14.68 7.81 -6.49
C ASP A 314 14.95 6.29 -6.61
N LEU A 315 14.25 5.50 -5.82
CA LEU A 315 14.33 4.04 -5.91
C LEU A 315 13.57 3.51 -7.12
N ASP A 316 12.46 4.16 -7.46
CA ASP A 316 11.54 3.72 -8.50
C ASP A 316 12.04 4.07 -9.91
N PRO A 317 12.26 3.09 -10.79
CA PRO A 317 12.73 3.35 -12.16
C PRO A 317 11.70 4.09 -13.01
N HIS A 318 10.39 3.95 -12.74
CA HIS A 318 9.35 4.67 -13.45
C HIS A 318 9.35 6.16 -13.08
N ALA A 319 9.51 6.48 -11.79
CA ALA A 319 9.71 7.85 -11.32
C ALA A 319 10.91 8.52 -12.00
N ILE A 320 12.06 7.82 -12.04
CA ILE A 320 13.27 8.29 -12.73
C ILE A 320 13.02 8.52 -14.22
N ALA A 321 12.34 7.59 -14.91
CA ALA A 321 12.01 7.74 -16.32
C ALA A 321 11.11 8.96 -16.59
N LEU A 322 10.08 9.17 -15.76
CA LEU A 322 9.20 10.34 -15.85
C LEU A 322 9.96 11.64 -15.59
N THR A 323 10.80 11.68 -14.58
CA THR A 323 11.64 12.84 -14.25
C THR A 323 12.58 13.19 -15.41
N ALA A 324 13.22 12.19 -16.00
CA ALA A 324 14.13 12.38 -17.14
C ALA A 324 13.44 13.05 -18.34
N THR A 325 12.11 12.87 -18.54
CA THR A 325 11.37 13.51 -19.63
C THR A 325 11.23 15.03 -19.49
N ARG A 326 11.43 15.57 -18.27
CA ARG A 326 11.22 16.98 -17.92
C ARG A 326 12.40 17.60 -17.20
N LEU A 327 13.57 16.98 -17.31
CA LEU A 327 14.76 17.40 -16.56
C LEU A 327 15.15 18.82 -17.00
N PRO A 328 15.28 19.78 -16.03
CA PRO A 328 15.78 21.11 -16.38
C PRO A 328 17.26 21.05 -16.76
N ALA A 329 17.72 22.00 -17.59
CA ALA A 329 19.12 22.07 -17.94
C ALA A 329 20.00 22.26 -16.68
N GLY A 330 21.06 21.46 -16.57
CA GLY A 330 21.95 21.44 -15.41
C GLY A 330 21.54 20.48 -14.31
N ALA A 331 20.44 19.73 -14.48
CA ALA A 331 20.05 18.66 -13.57
C ALA A 331 20.29 17.27 -14.15
N GLY A 332 20.53 16.31 -13.26
CA GLY A 332 20.63 14.87 -13.55
C GLY A 332 19.70 14.07 -12.65
N VAL A 333 19.44 12.80 -13.01
CA VAL A 333 18.75 11.85 -12.15
C VAL A 333 19.46 10.51 -12.12
N ALA A 334 19.38 9.81 -10.98
CA ALA A 334 19.95 8.49 -10.80
C ALA A 334 19.05 7.62 -9.94
N ARG A 335 19.02 6.31 -10.22
CA ARG A 335 18.35 5.36 -9.32
C ARG A 335 19.22 5.10 -8.10
N ALA A 336 18.70 5.32 -6.89
CA ALA A 336 19.39 5.05 -5.64
C ALA A 336 18.43 4.82 -4.48
N VAL A 337 18.87 4.08 -3.46
CA VAL A 337 18.19 3.99 -2.16
C VAL A 337 18.64 5.12 -1.26
N ALA A 338 17.76 5.61 -0.40
CA ALA A 338 18.03 6.74 0.50
C ALA A 338 19.15 6.44 1.50
N GLU A 339 19.31 5.17 1.89
CA GLU A 339 20.30 4.68 2.86
C GLU A 339 21.69 4.39 2.26
N ALA A 340 21.85 4.54 0.91
CA ALA A 340 23.13 4.31 0.21
C ALA A 340 23.18 5.10 -1.09
N LEU A 341 23.51 6.38 -1.00
CA LEU A 341 23.61 7.28 -2.15
C LEU A 341 24.92 7.07 -2.92
N PRO A 342 24.90 7.03 -4.27
CA PRO A 342 26.08 6.83 -5.09
C PRO A 342 26.92 8.12 -5.20
N LEU A 343 27.22 8.73 -4.05
CA LEU A 343 27.90 10.02 -3.94
C LEU A 343 29.09 9.92 -2.96
N PRO A 344 30.20 10.61 -3.24
CA PRO A 344 31.31 10.77 -2.30
C PRO A 344 30.86 11.42 -1.00
N SER A 345 31.58 11.18 0.09
CA SER A 345 31.37 11.89 1.35
C SER A 345 31.71 13.38 1.20
N GLY A 346 30.89 14.23 1.78
CA GLY A 346 31.15 15.67 1.87
C GLY A 346 31.09 16.43 0.55
N CYS A 347 30.37 15.95 -0.46
CA CYS A 347 30.29 16.61 -1.77
C CYS A 347 28.99 17.42 -2.00
N VAL A 348 28.00 17.30 -1.12
CA VAL A 348 26.67 17.90 -1.29
C VAL A 348 26.55 19.17 -0.44
N ASP A 349 26.13 20.28 -1.03
CA ASP A 349 25.86 21.55 -0.33
C ASP A 349 24.49 21.56 0.33
N VAL A 350 23.49 21.08 -0.38
CA VAL A 350 22.09 21.01 0.07
C VAL A 350 21.50 19.65 -0.29
N LEU A 351 20.85 19.02 0.67
CA LEU A 351 20.08 17.82 0.47
C LEU A 351 18.63 18.07 0.88
N THR A 352 17.70 17.81 -0.05
CA THR A 352 16.27 17.78 0.21
C THR A 352 15.80 16.33 0.23
N SER A 353 14.86 15.99 1.14
CA SER A 353 14.19 14.70 1.19
C SER A 353 12.77 14.92 1.71
N LEU A 354 11.82 14.95 0.79
CA LEU A 354 10.43 15.35 1.06
C LEU A 354 9.48 14.17 0.90
N ASP A 355 8.82 13.78 1.99
CA ASP A 355 7.92 12.61 2.08
C ASP A 355 8.66 11.29 1.70
N VAL A 356 9.82 11.06 2.31
CA VAL A 356 10.65 9.87 2.10
C VAL A 356 10.84 9.09 3.40
N LEU A 357 11.20 9.75 4.51
CA LEU A 357 11.57 9.07 5.76
C LEU A 357 10.45 8.20 6.33
N GLU A 358 9.20 8.56 6.10
CA GLU A 358 8.04 7.77 6.50
C GLU A 358 7.89 6.44 5.79
N HIS A 359 8.54 6.27 4.64
CA HIS A 359 8.53 5.03 3.86
C HIS A 359 9.64 4.06 4.26
N LEU A 360 10.69 4.54 4.90
CA LEU A 360 11.88 3.75 5.21
C LEU A 360 11.68 2.89 6.46
N ASP A 361 12.19 1.66 6.44
CA ASP A 361 12.21 0.81 7.62
C ASP A 361 13.17 1.38 8.68
N ASP A 362 14.33 1.89 8.26
CA ASP A 362 15.37 2.50 9.09
C ASP A 362 15.64 3.96 8.66
N ASP A 363 14.87 4.89 9.23
CA ASP A 363 15.01 6.32 8.99
C ASP A 363 16.35 6.89 9.51
N VAL A 364 16.90 6.31 10.57
CA VAL A 364 18.19 6.73 11.14
C VAL A 364 19.33 6.43 10.17
N ARG A 365 19.32 5.27 9.53
CA ARG A 365 20.33 4.89 8.54
C ARG A 365 20.37 5.88 7.35
N ALA A 366 19.20 6.27 6.85
CA ALA A 366 19.14 7.29 5.80
C ALA A 366 19.68 8.65 6.27
N LEU A 367 19.34 9.08 7.47
CA LEU A 367 19.87 10.33 8.03
C LEU A 367 21.39 10.32 8.23
N VAL A 368 21.98 9.18 8.63
CA VAL A 368 23.43 8.99 8.70
C VAL A 368 24.06 9.08 7.30
N GLU A 369 23.42 8.50 6.29
CA GLU A 369 23.88 8.60 4.91
C GLU A 369 23.78 10.06 4.38
N TYR A 370 22.72 10.79 4.72
CA TYR A 370 22.58 12.21 4.38
C TYR A 370 23.70 13.05 5.03
N ALA A 371 24.01 12.76 6.30
CA ALA A 371 25.13 13.42 6.97
C ALA A 371 26.49 13.09 6.31
N ARG A 372 26.67 11.85 5.82
CA ARG A 372 27.90 11.44 5.13
C ARG A 372 28.12 12.23 3.84
N VAL A 373 27.10 12.36 3.00
CA VAL A 373 27.23 13.02 1.68
C VAL A 373 27.24 14.54 1.75
N LEU A 374 26.57 15.14 2.74
CA LEU A 374 26.61 16.58 2.95
C LEU A 374 28.03 17.02 3.36
N ARG A 375 28.51 18.15 2.84
CA ARG A 375 29.76 18.76 3.29
C ARG A 375 29.61 19.36 4.70
N PRO A 376 30.69 19.58 5.44
CA PRO A 376 30.64 20.37 6.69
C PRO A 376 29.92 21.71 6.45
N GLY A 377 28.94 22.04 7.30
CA GLY A 377 28.08 23.21 7.16
C GLY A 377 26.96 23.05 6.09
N GLY A 378 26.93 21.96 5.35
CA GLY A 378 25.88 21.65 4.38
C GLY A 378 24.49 21.54 5.01
N ARG A 379 23.45 21.84 4.24
CA ARG A 379 22.07 21.95 4.74
C ARG A 379 21.22 20.72 4.40
N LEU A 380 20.45 20.28 5.37
CA LEU A 380 19.41 19.27 5.22
C LEU A 380 18.02 19.92 5.31
N LEU A 381 17.14 19.60 4.36
CA LEU A 381 15.73 19.97 4.36
C LEU A 381 14.87 18.70 4.28
N LEU A 382 13.97 18.55 5.23
CA LEU A 382 13.06 17.40 5.29
C LEU A 382 11.60 17.86 5.30
N ALA A 383 10.72 17.07 4.71
CA ALA A 383 9.29 17.14 4.98
C ALA A 383 8.74 15.75 5.27
N VAL A 384 7.88 15.65 6.30
CA VAL A 384 7.27 14.39 6.71
C VAL A 384 5.81 14.60 7.15
N PRO A 385 4.93 13.61 7.05
CA PRO A 385 3.58 13.67 7.60
C PRO A 385 3.62 13.72 9.14
N ALA A 386 2.78 14.61 9.70
CA ALA A 386 2.72 14.81 11.14
C ALA A 386 1.63 13.97 11.80
N TYR A 387 1.87 13.66 13.09
CA TYR A 387 0.96 13.06 14.06
C TYR A 387 0.44 11.66 13.75
N GLU A 388 0.78 10.71 14.58
CA GLU A 388 0.27 9.34 14.60
C GLU A 388 -1.28 9.29 14.62
N TRP A 389 -1.94 10.20 15.37
CA TRP A 389 -3.40 10.26 15.41
C TRP A 389 -4.06 10.59 14.06
N ALA A 390 -3.30 11.19 13.16
CA ALA A 390 -3.74 11.54 11.81
C ALA A 390 -3.54 10.41 10.80
N TRP A 391 -3.05 9.23 11.24
CA TRP A 391 -2.93 8.04 10.42
C TRP A 391 -4.25 7.68 9.73
N SER A 392 -4.18 7.34 8.47
CA SER A 392 -5.35 7.06 7.63
C SER A 392 -5.08 5.98 6.59
N GLU A 393 -6.10 5.62 5.84
CA GLU A 393 -5.97 4.71 4.71
C GLU A 393 -5.06 5.25 3.59
N HIS A 394 -4.91 6.56 3.52
CA HIS A 394 -3.98 7.22 2.61
C HIS A 394 -2.52 6.86 2.93
N ASP A 395 -2.15 6.84 4.21
CA ASP A 395 -0.80 6.44 4.63
C ASP A 395 -0.50 4.99 4.27
N VAL A 396 -1.49 4.12 4.46
CA VAL A 396 -1.35 2.71 4.09
C VAL A 396 -1.24 2.53 2.57
N ALA A 397 -2.01 3.31 1.79
CA ALA A 397 -1.99 3.25 0.33
C ALA A 397 -0.68 3.74 -0.27
N LEU A 398 -0.02 4.70 0.40
CA LEU A 398 1.30 5.21 0.03
C LEU A 398 2.46 4.38 0.60
N GLY A 399 2.20 3.32 1.38
CA GLY A 399 3.25 2.50 1.98
C GLY A 399 3.98 3.15 3.15
N HIS A 400 3.38 4.15 3.81
CA HIS A 400 3.99 4.77 4.98
C HIS A 400 4.18 3.75 6.12
N GLN A 401 5.31 3.82 6.80
CA GLN A 401 5.62 3.02 8.00
C GLN A 401 5.26 3.79 9.27
N ARG A 402 5.34 5.14 9.23
CA ARG A 402 5.16 6.01 10.40
C ARG A 402 4.71 7.42 10.05
N ARG A 403 4.29 8.16 11.07
CA ARG A 403 4.14 9.61 11.07
C ARG A 403 4.93 10.18 12.24
N TYR A 404 5.37 11.42 12.12
CA TYR A 404 6.28 12.02 13.09
C TYR A 404 5.58 13.01 14.01
N GLY A 405 5.90 12.94 15.31
CA GLY A 405 5.76 14.07 16.21
C GLY A 405 6.97 15.00 16.05
N ARG A 406 6.79 16.30 16.29
CA ARG A 406 7.88 17.29 16.19
C ARG A 406 9.12 16.89 16.99
N ALA A 407 8.94 16.62 18.29
CA ALA A 407 10.05 16.24 19.16
C ALA A 407 10.78 14.99 18.68
N ARG A 408 10.04 13.96 18.19
CA ARG A 408 10.63 12.74 17.67
C ARG A 408 11.44 12.98 16.38
N LEU A 409 10.96 13.84 15.50
CA LEU A 409 11.70 14.21 14.27
C LEU A 409 12.99 14.95 14.61
N GLU A 410 12.92 15.93 15.51
CA GLU A 410 14.09 16.71 15.97
C GLU A 410 15.10 15.78 16.68
N GLU A 411 14.63 14.83 17.49
CA GLU A 411 15.46 13.85 18.20
C GLU A 411 16.24 12.95 17.23
N VAL A 412 15.57 12.33 16.25
CA VAL A 412 16.25 11.40 15.32
C VAL A 412 17.25 12.11 14.42
N VAL A 413 16.94 13.33 13.98
CA VAL A 413 17.86 14.15 13.17
C VAL A 413 19.08 14.58 13.99
N THR A 414 18.87 14.98 15.25
CA THR A 414 19.97 15.33 16.16
C THR A 414 20.84 14.11 16.46
N ALA A 415 20.22 12.94 16.71
CA ALA A 415 20.94 11.69 16.96
C ALA A 415 21.78 11.22 15.75
N ALA A 416 21.37 11.58 14.53
CA ALA A 416 22.14 11.35 13.31
C ALA A 416 23.32 12.33 13.13
N GLY A 417 23.57 13.24 14.10
CA GLY A 417 24.73 14.14 14.13
C GLY A 417 24.48 15.51 13.50
N PHE A 418 23.24 15.88 13.21
CA PHE A 418 22.90 17.22 12.70
C PHE A 418 22.77 18.25 13.82
N VAL A 419 23.10 19.50 13.51
CA VAL A 419 22.96 20.68 14.38
C VAL A 419 21.99 21.70 13.78
N ASP A 420 21.65 22.74 14.52
CA ASP A 420 20.71 23.79 14.10
C ASP A 420 19.35 23.22 13.66
N VAL A 421 18.92 22.16 14.33
CA VAL A 421 17.71 21.42 13.99
C VAL A 421 16.47 22.25 14.34
N GLN A 422 15.68 22.61 13.34
CA GLN A 422 14.47 23.41 13.50
C GLN A 422 13.33 22.79 12.70
N ALA A 423 12.33 22.28 13.39
CA ALA A 423 11.11 21.79 12.76
C ALA A 423 9.97 22.81 12.90
N ARG A 424 9.21 23.01 11.82
CA ARG A 424 7.99 23.81 11.80
C ARG A 424 6.83 23.01 11.25
N ALA A 425 5.66 23.23 11.80
CA ALA A 425 4.45 22.66 11.25
C ALA A 425 3.92 23.46 10.05
N PHE A 426 3.26 22.78 9.10
CA PHE A 426 2.57 23.42 8.00
C PHE A 426 1.30 22.61 7.61
N HIS A 427 0.44 23.16 6.75
CA HIS A 427 -0.91 22.69 6.51
C HIS A 427 -1.81 22.73 7.76
N SER A 428 -1.65 23.76 8.58
CA SER A 428 -2.31 23.93 9.89
C SER A 428 -3.83 24.04 9.74
N TRP A 429 -4.29 24.73 8.71
CA TRP A 429 -5.72 24.92 8.41
C TRP A 429 -6.47 23.63 8.10
N LEU A 430 -5.77 22.55 7.73
CA LEU A 430 -6.37 21.24 7.52
C LEU A 430 -6.56 20.43 8.80
N VAL A 431 -5.90 20.80 9.91
CA VAL A 431 -5.94 20.05 11.17
C VAL A 431 -7.36 19.92 11.72
N PRO A 432 -8.19 20.99 11.81
CA PRO A 432 -9.55 20.86 12.30
C PRO A 432 -10.39 19.91 11.43
N LEU A 433 -10.25 20.01 10.12
CA LEU A 433 -10.96 19.15 9.17
C LEU A 433 -10.48 17.69 9.30
N ALA A 434 -9.20 17.46 9.34
CA ALA A 434 -8.62 16.11 9.52
C ALA A 434 -9.04 15.50 10.86
N PHE A 435 -9.06 16.29 11.94
CA PHE A 435 -9.55 15.84 13.25
C PHE A 435 -11.02 15.45 13.19
N ALA A 436 -11.88 16.33 12.65
CA ALA A 436 -13.30 16.05 12.49
C ALA A 436 -13.55 14.77 11.68
N LEU A 437 -12.85 14.61 10.54
CA LEU A 437 -13.03 13.47 9.64
C LEU A 437 -12.42 12.16 10.15
N ARG A 438 -11.41 12.21 11.05
CA ARG A 438 -10.69 11.02 11.53
C ARG A 438 -11.05 10.59 12.95
N ARG A 439 -11.49 11.54 13.80
CA ARG A 439 -11.73 11.31 15.23
C ARG A 439 -13.19 11.42 15.66
N THR A 440 -14.10 11.88 14.80
CA THR A 440 -15.52 11.98 15.10
C THR A 440 -16.35 10.98 14.29
N PRO A 441 -17.67 10.81 14.56
CA PRO A 441 -18.56 9.99 13.74
C PRO A 441 -18.61 10.42 12.26
N LEU A 442 -18.20 11.65 11.94
CA LEU A 442 -18.04 12.16 10.58
C LEU A 442 -17.03 11.34 9.75
N ARG A 443 -16.14 10.60 10.41
CA ARG A 443 -15.23 9.62 9.73
C ARG A 443 -16.00 8.67 8.79
N ARG A 444 -17.27 8.37 9.09
CA ARG A 444 -18.14 7.52 8.26
C ARG A 444 -18.42 8.11 6.89
N LEU A 445 -18.38 9.44 6.75
CA LEU A 445 -18.61 10.16 5.49
C LEU A 445 -17.38 10.16 4.56
N VAL A 446 -16.18 9.87 5.10
CA VAL A 446 -14.89 9.97 4.38
C VAL A 446 -14.18 8.63 4.23
N GLN A 447 -14.50 7.62 5.06
CA GLN A 447 -13.96 6.26 4.94
C GLN A 447 -14.18 5.64 3.55
N ASP A 448 -14.92 6.32 2.71
CA ASP A 448 -15.44 5.88 1.43
C ASP A 448 -14.78 6.54 0.21
N ARG A 449 -13.81 7.44 0.42
CA ARG A 449 -13.06 8.05 -0.69
C ARG A 449 -11.80 7.25 -0.98
N PRO A 450 -11.47 6.98 -2.27
CA PRO A 450 -10.23 6.29 -2.63
C PRO A 450 -9.04 7.07 -2.08
N ALA A 451 -8.18 6.39 -1.33
CA ALA A 451 -7.00 6.96 -0.67
C ALA A 451 -5.97 7.54 -1.65
N GLU A 452 -5.99 7.07 -2.90
CA GLU A 452 -5.01 7.42 -3.93
C GLU A 452 -5.36 8.66 -4.77
N THR A 453 -6.50 9.29 -4.53
CA THR A 453 -6.82 10.49 -5.29
C THR A 453 -6.08 11.69 -4.71
N VAL A 454 -4.90 11.99 -5.25
CA VAL A 454 -4.48 13.37 -5.44
C VAL A 454 -5.50 13.97 -6.41
N SER A 455 -6.70 14.25 -5.88
CA SER A 455 -7.76 14.87 -6.66
C SER A 455 -7.28 16.25 -7.00
N MET A 456 -7.17 16.56 -8.28
CA MET A 456 -6.86 17.90 -8.79
C MET A 456 -7.87 18.94 -8.31
N GLY A 457 -8.79 18.68 -7.47
CA GLY A 457 -9.81 19.66 -7.07
C GLY A 457 -10.02 20.70 -8.18
N GLY A 458 -11.21 21.12 -8.49
CA GLY A 458 -11.40 22.12 -9.57
C GLY A 458 -10.46 23.33 -9.39
N ALA A 459 -10.15 24.07 -10.45
CA ALA A 459 -9.21 25.20 -10.46
C ALA A 459 -9.43 26.19 -9.28
N ARG A 460 -10.68 26.37 -8.88
CA ARG A 460 -11.04 27.21 -7.70
C ARG A 460 -10.53 26.63 -6.39
N GLN A 461 -10.66 25.31 -6.19
CA GLN A 461 -10.15 24.62 -4.97
C GLN A 461 -8.63 24.70 -4.89
N ASN A 462 -7.97 24.54 -6.02
CA ASN A 462 -6.52 24.65 -6.10
C ASN A 462 -6.06 26.10 -5.78
N ALA A 463 -6.71 27.11 -6.32
CA ALA A 463 -6.43 28.53 -6.03
C ALA A 463 -6.64 28.88 -4.54
N VAL A 464 -7.71 28.36 -3.93
CA VAL A 464 -7.97 28.52 -2.50
C VAL A 464 -6.87 27.82 -1.67
N GLY A 465 -6.51 26.59 -2.03
CA GLY A 465 -5.43 25.85 -1.39
C GLY A 465 -4.10 26.62 -1.42
N HIS A 466 -3.72 27.20 -2.55
CA HIS A 466 -2.53 28.05 -2.67
C HIS A 466 -2.57 29.28 -1.74
N ARG A 467 -3.72 29.96 -1.65
CA ARG A 467 -3.88 31.13 -0.76
C ARG A 467 -3.78 30.73 0.71
N LEU A 468 -4.42 29.66 1.12
CA LEU A 468 -4.36 29.15 2.49
C LEU A 468 -2.96 28.66 2.86
N ALA A 469 -2.27 27.96 1.96
CA ALA A 469 -0.88 27.55 2.16
C ALA A 469 0.07 28.76 2.24
N ALA A 470 -0.18 29.84 1.49
CA ALA A 470 0.58 31.08 1.58
C ALA A 470 0.39 31.80 2.92
N LEU A 471 -0.86 31.82 3.44
CA LEU A 471 -1.17 32.37 4.75
C LEU A 471 -0.52 31.54 5.86
N ASP A 472 -0.60 30.22 5.79
CA ASP A 472 -0.02 29.27 6.75
C ASP A 472 1.49 29.46 6.93
N ARG A 473 2.23 29.74 5.83
CA ARG A 473 3.65 30.04 5.89
C ARG A 473 3.97 31.31 6.66
N ARG A 474 3.06 32.27 6.73
CA ARG A 474 3.23 33.54 7.45
C ARG A 474 2.89 33.44 8.94
N THR A 475 2.03 32.51 9.33
CA THR A 475 1.45 32.46 10.68
C THR A 475 2.21 31.56 11.66
N SER A 476 3.09 30.67 11.20
CA SER A 476 3.92 29.76 12.03
C SER A 476 3.15 29.11 13.20
N LEU A 477 1.98 28.52 12.92
CA LEU A 477 1.20 27.83 13.94
C LEU A 477 1.95 26.60 14.49
N PRO A 478 1.78 26.26 15.79
CA PRO A 478 2.54 25.17 16.41
C PRO A 478 2.07 23.77 15.99
N PHE A 479 1.04 23.69 15.17
CA PHE A 479 0.44 22.45 14.68
C PHE A 479 0.19 22.50 13.17
N GLY A 480 0.21 21.33 12.50
CA GLY A 480 -0.05 21.18 11.06
C GLY A 480 -0.04 19.71 10.67
N LEU A 481 -0.61 19.33 9.55
CA LEU A 481 -0.64 17.93 9.12
C LEU A 481 0.70 17.43 8.59
N SER A 482 1.66 18.32 8.39
CA SER A 482 3.03 17.99 7.98
C SER A 482 4.03 18.81 8.78
N LEU A 483 5.25 18.28 8.90
CA LEU A 483 6.41 18.96 9.49
C LEU A 483 7.43 19.23 8.38
N PHE A 484 8.00 20.43 8.40
CA PHE A 484 9.15 20.80 7.59
C PHE A 484 10.32 21.09 8.53
N LEU A 485 11.46 20.45 8.30
CA LEU A 485 12.64 20.58 9.14
C LEU A 485 13.83 21.09 8.32
N THR A 486 14.60 21.97 8.93
CA THR A 486 15.91 22.37 8.44
C THR A 486 16.97 22.01 9.48
N ALA A 487 18.12 21.55 9.02
CA ALA A 487 19.27 21.25 9.88
C ALA A 487 20.58 21.49 9.11
N ARG A 488 21.70 21.43 9.81
CA ARG A 488 23.04 21.54 9.21
C ARG A 488 23.93 20.38 9.64
N ARG A 489 24.79 19.92 8.74
CA ARG A 489 25.93 19.10 9.15
C ARG A 489 26.89 19.98 9.96
N PRO A 490 27.43 19.52 11.11
CA PRO A 490 28.42 20.25 11.85
C PRO A 490 29.60 20.71 10.97
N VAL A 491 30.13 21.87 11.26
CA VAL A 491 31.43 22.27 10.71
C VAL A 491 32.49 21.53 11.53
N ASP A 492 33.41 20.83 10.87
CA ASP A 492 34.49 20.16 11.58
C ASP A 492 35.31 21.26 12.28
N ASP A 493 35.32 21.28 13.63
CA ASP A 493 36.18 22.11 14.42
C ASP A 493 37.65 21.64 14.25
N THR A 494 38.23 21.98 13.08
CA THR A 494 39.66 21.83 12.84
C THR A 494 40.25 23.25 12.64
N THR A 495 40.56 23.90 13.72
CA THR A 495 41.69 24.84 13.86
C THR A 495 42.28 24.72 15.24
#